data_6e1123a5072a7448606706b88c8e0e88
#
_entry.id   6e1123a5072a7448606706b88c8e0e88
#
_cell.length_a   1.000
_cell.length_b   1.000
_cell.length_c   1.000
_cell.angle_alpha   90.00
_cell.angle_beta   90.00
_cell.angle_gamma   90.00
#
_symmetry.space_group_name_H-M   'P 1'
#
loop_
_entity.id
_entity.type
_entity.pdbx_description
1 polymer ?
#
loop_
_entity_poly.entity_id
_entity_poly.type
_entity_poly.pdbx_seq_one_letter_code
_entity_poly.pdbx_strand_id
1 'polypeptide(L)'
;MRNRSYRKAVFNSLRLIVSGTFLFGASICLSYAFADDIGPRDVVVNTTEKVLTVLRKEHDVIKKDPGRLSSIINDIILPNVDIERMSRWVLGKYWRKAGTEQRADFIREFRNLLVRTYATALYEYTNEEIEYLPLRAEVKVDEDVTVQTMITQHGGPSIPVNFSLHYNGGGWKVYDLKINGISLISNYRSTYATAIRRDGLDKLISDLAERNKEKKTK
;
A
#
# COMPACT_ATOMS: atom_id res chain seq x y z
N MET A 1 -65.07 73.03 -11.03
CA MET A 1 -65.28 73.48 -9.65
C MET A 1 -64.05 73.11 -8.88
N ARG A 2 -63.24 74.12 -8.65
CA ARG A 2 -62.98 74.75 -7.34
C ARG A 2 -62.39 73.74 -6.31
N ASN A 3 -61.32 73.91 -5.64
CA ASN A 3 -60.50 75.04 -5.25
C ASN A 3 -59.32 74.39 -4.51
N ARG A 4 -58.14 74.90 -4.75
CA ARG A 4 -57.32 75.71 -3.78
C ARG A 4 -57.22 75.08 -2.38
N SER A 5 -56.14 75.05 -1.71
CA SER A 5 -55.02 75.97 -1.59
C SER A 5 -54.09 75.56 -0.48
N TYR A 6 -52.82 75.91 -0.65
CA TYR A 6 -51.92 76.44 0.36
C TYR A 6 -51.44 75.60 1.53
N ARG A 7 -50.32 75.62 2.00
CA ARG A 7 -49.09 76.44 2.00
C ARG A 7 -48.11 75.76 2.94
N LYS A 8 -46.90 75.79 2.52
CA LYS A 8 -45.72 76.24 3.31
C LYS A 8 -45.67 75.79 4.79
N ALA A 9 -44.63 75.29 5.28
CA ALA A 9 -43.26 75.74 5.38
C ALA A 9 -42.47 74.81 6.32
N VAL A 10 -41.28 74.71 6.07
CA VAL A 10 -40.10 75.11 6.83
C VAL A 10 -39.42 74.03 7.63
N PHE A 11 -38.18 73.87 7.21
CA PHE A 11 -36.96 73.60 7.98
C PHE A 11 -36.99 72.49 9.06
N ASN A 12 -36.22 71.46 9.01
CA ASN A 12 -34.85 71.46 9.49
C ASN A 12 -34.20 70.09 9.32
N SER A 13 -33.06 70.11 8.72
CA SER A 13 -31.87 69.34 9.02
C SER A 13 -32.00 68.20 10.00
N LEU A 14 -31.87 66.97 9.50
CA LEU A 14 -31.07 66.02 10.23
C LEU A 14 -30.41 65.06 9.25
N ARG A 15 -29.12 65.18 9.16
CA ARG A 15 -28.20 64.26 8.51
C ARG A 15 -28.37 62.87 9.15
N LEU A 16 -28.79 61.91 8.43
CA LEU A 16 -28.62 60.51 8.78
C LEU A 16 -27.72 59.88 7.72
N ILE A 17 -26.49 59.71 8.15
CA ILE A 17 -25.45 58.92 7.48
C ILE A 17 -25.95 57.49 7.44
N VAL A 18 -26.43 57.03 6.29
CA VAL A 18 -26.61 55.62 6.04
C VAL A 18 -25.25 55.08 5.63
N SER A 19 -24.54 54.58 6.64
CA SER A 19 -23.32 53.78 6.47
C SER A 19 -23.73 52.44 5.79
N GLY A 20 -23.52 52.41 4.49
CA GLY A 20 -23.69 51.17 3.73
C GLY A 20 -22.55 50.19 4.07
N THR A 21 -22.84 49.29 4.96
CA THR A 21 -21.94 48.15 5.24
C THR A 21 -21.99 47.21 4.05
N PHE A 22 -21.03 47.34 3.16
CA PHE A 22 -20.76 46.41 2.06
C PHE A 22 -20.18 45.12 2.69
N LEU A 23 -21.04 44.15 2.98
CA LEU A 23 -20.64 42.82 3.37
C LEU A 23 -19.98 42.15 2.16
N PHE A 24 -18.66 42.30 2.09
CA PHE A 24 -17.80 41.55 1.19
C PHE A 24 -17.80 40.10 1.65
N GLY A 25 -18.73 39.32 1.13
CA GLY A 25 -18.78 37.88 1.34
C GLY A 25 -17.53 37.22 0.72
N ALA A 26 -16.51 37.06 1.54
CA ALA A 26 -15.36 36.23 1.18
C ALA A 26 -15.84 34.80 1.05
N SER A 27 -16.21 34.41 -0.18
CA SER A 27 -16.44 33.03 -0.56
C SER A 27 -15.11 32.29 -0.45
N ILE A 28 -14.85 31.69 0.71
CA ILE A 28 -13.72 30.77 0.90
C ILE A 28 -14.07 29.53 0.08
N CYS A 29 -13.63 29.50 -1.17
CA CYS A 29 -13.54 28.28 -1.92
C CYS A 29 -12.54 27.38 -1.19
N LEU A 30 -13.01 26.51 -0.29
CA LEU A 30 -12.24 25.34 0.11
C LEU A 30 -12.04 24.50 -1.14
N SER A 31 -10.92 24.73 -1.80
CA SER A 31 -10.38 23.78 -2.75
C SER A 31 -10.04 22.53 -1.92
N TYR A 32 -10.94 21.56 -1.89
CA TYR A 32 -10.58 20.20 -1.51
C TYR A 32 -9.55 19.76 -2.54
N ALA A 33 -8.28 19.85 -2.18
CA ALA A 33 -7.23 19.12 -2.85
C ALA A 33 -7.59 17.65 -2.65
N PHE A 34 -8.26 17.04 -3.63
CA PHE A 34 -8.25 15.62 -3.76
C PHE A 34 -6.77 15.29 -3.96
N ALA A 35 -6.12 14.77 -2.92
CA ALA A 35 -4.90 14.04 -3.12
C ALA A 35 -5.27 12.96 -4.14
N ASP A 36 -4.70 13.03 -5.35
CA ASP A 36 -4.85 11.97 -6.34
C ASP A 36 -4.35 10.70 -5.65
N ASP A 37 -5.31 9.85 -5.27
CA ASP A 37 -4.99 8.58 -4.61
C ASP A 37 -4.22 7.77 -5.64
N ILE A 38 -2.94 7.50 -5.34
CA ILE A 38 -2.04 6.77 -6.23
C ILE A 38 -2.71 5.44 -6.60
N GLY A 39 -2.92 5.21 -7.89
CA GLY A 39 -3.59 4.03 -8.39
C GLY A 39 -2.82 2.72 -8.09
N PRO A 40 -3.49 1.56 -8.14
CA PRO A 40 -2.85 0.29 -7.80
C PRO A 40 -1.66 -0.05 -8.70
N ARG A 41 -1.72 0.32 -9.99
CA ARG A 41 -0.61 0.15 -10.93
C ARG A 41 0.58 1.04 -10.54
N ASP A 42 0.31 2.28 -10.18
CA ASP A 42 1.37 3.24 -9.83
C ASP A 42 2.04 2.88 -8.50
N VAL A 43 1.32 2.29 -7.55
CA VAL A 43 1.92 1.73 -6.33
C VAL A 43 2.95 0.66 -6.69
N VAL A 44 2.63 -0.26 -7.61
CA VAL A 44 3.57 -1.30 -8.03
C VAL A 44 4.74 -0.71 -8.78
N VAL A 45 4.49 0.16 -9.79
CA VAL A 45 5.53 0.82 -10.59
C VAL A 45 6.49 1.60 -9.69
N ASN A 46 5.96 2.54 -8.90
CA ASN A 46 6.77 3.42 -8.06
C ASN A 46 7.59 2.64 -7.03
N THR A 47 7.00 1.61 -6.42
CA THR A 47 7.71 0.77 -5.44
C THR A 47 8.84 0.01 -6.11
N THR A 48 8.57 -0.62 -7.25
CA THR A 48 9.57 -1.43 -7.97
C THR A 48 10.71 -0.56 -8.50
N GLU A 49 10.41 0.57 -9.16
CA GLU A 49 11.43 1.47 -9.68
C GLU A 49 12.30 2.06 -8.57
N LYS A 50 11.69 2.44 -7.44
CA LYS A 50 12.42 2.92 -6.27
C LYS A 50 13.37 1.86 -5.72
N VAL A 51 12.91 0.61 -5.59
CA VAL A 51 13.75 -0.50 -5.14
C VAL A 51 14.91 -0.72 -6.11
N LEU A 52 14.64 -0.86 -7.41
CA LEU A 52 15.68 -1.09 -8.42
C LEU A 52 16.71 0.04 -8.47
N THR A 53 16.26 1.28 -8.33
CA THR A 53 17.16 2.44 -8.28
C THR A 53 18.11 2.36 -7.09
N VAL A 54 17.58 1.99 -5.90
CA VAL A 54 18.42 1.85 -4.70
C VAL A 54 19.36 0.65 -4.82
N LEU A 55 18.88 -0.49 -5.32
CA LEU A 55 19.71 -1.69 -5.52
C LEU A 55 20.89 -1.42 -6.45
N ARG A 56 20.66 -0.72 -7.58
CA ARG A 56 21.73 -0.36 -8.51
C ARG A 56 22.73 0.62 -7.88
N LYS A 57 22.22 1.62 -7.15
CA LYS A 57 23.07 2.64 -6.51
C LYS A 57 23.90 2.07 -5.37
N GLU A 58 23.35 1.14 -4.61
CA GLU A 58 23.97 0.62 -3.37
C GLU A 58 24.51 -0.80 -3.55
N HIS A 59 24.68 -1.29 -4.77
CA HIS A 59 25.13 -2.66 -5.07
C HIS A 59 26.36 -3.07 -4.29
N ASP A 60 27.41 -2.23 -4.29
CA ASP A 60 28.66 -2.53 -3.60
C ASP A 60 28.53 -2.46 -2.06
N VAL A 61 27.62 -1.63 -1.55
CA VAL A 61 27.31 -1.55 -0.13
C VAL A 61 26.60 -2.84 0.31
N ILE A 62 25.59 -3.26 -0.45
CA ILE A 62 24.81 -4.47 -0.17
C ILE A 62 25.68 -5.72 -0.21
N LYS A 63 26.65 -5.77 -1.14
CA LYS A 63 27.62 -6.88 -1.24
C LYS A 63 28.46 -7.01 0.02
N LYS A 64 28.80 -5.89 0.69
CA LYS A 64 29.61 -5.87 1.92
C LYS A 64 28.75 -6.05 3.16
N ASP A 65 27.51 -5.56 3.14
CA ASP A 65 26.55 -5.65 4.23
C ASP A 65 25.18 -6.14 3.72
N PRO A 66 24.94 -7.45 3.72
CA PRO A 66 23.65 -8.02 3.33
C PRO A 66 22.46 -7.55 4.20
N GLY A 67 22.72 -7.03 5.40
CA GLY A 67 21.70 -6.45 6.28
C GLY A 67 21.02 -5.22 5.66
N ARG A 68 21.75 -4.49 4.81
CA ARG A 68 21.23 -3.34 4.07
C ARG A 68 20.02 -3.70 3.19
N LEU A 69 20.00 -4.89 2.63
CA LEU A 69 18.89 -5.38 1.82
C LEU A 69 17.58 -5.50 2.63
N SER A 70 17.70 -6.00 3.87
CA SER A 70 16.55 -6.04 4.77
C SER A 70 16.01 -4.65 5.09
N SER A 71 16.87 -3.66 5.26
CA SER A 71 16.45 -2.26 5.45
C SER A 71 15.70 -1.73 4.22
N ILE A 72 16.22 -1.95 3.01
CA ILE A 72 15.57 -1.54 1.75
C ILE A 72 14.15 -2.15 1.65
N ILE A 73 14.01 -3.44 1.96
CA ILE A 73 12.70 -4.11 1.97
C ILE A 73 11.77 -3.48 3.00
N ASN A 74 12.26 -3.24 4.23
CA ASN A 74 11.46 -2.65 5.30
C ASN A 74 11.00 -1.22 4.98
N ASP A 75 11.86 -0.42 4.36
CA ASP A 75 11.62 1.02 4.17
C ASP A 75 10.85 1.31 2.88
N ILE A 76 10.97 0.45 1.86
CA ILE A 76 10.39 0.73 0.53
C ILE A 76 9.25 -0.24 0.18
N ILE A 77 9.43 -1.55 0.42
CA ILE A 77 8.45 -2.57 0.00
C ILE A 77 7.34 -2.71 1.03
N LEU A 78 7.69 -2.97 2.29
CA LEU A 78 6.70 -3.31 3.31
C LEU A 78 5.65 -2.24 3.61
N PRO A 79 5.91 -0.92 3.46
CA PRO A 79 4.85 0.08 3.56
C PRO A 79 3.72 -0.09 2.54
N ASN A 80 3.99 -0.77 1.41
CA ASN A 80 3.04 -1.03 0.34
C ASN A 80 2.46 -2.46 0.36
N VAL A 81 2.74 -3.24 1.42
CA VAL A 81 2.29 -4.63 1.58
C VAL A 81 1.40 -4.76 2.80
N ASP A 82 0.28 -5.45 2.68
CA ASP A 82 -0.60 -5.79 3.78
C ASP A 82 -0.25 -7.18 4.35
N ILE A 83 0.76 -7.21 5.21
CA ILE A 83 1.23 -8.45 5.86
C ILE A 83 0.14 -9.07 6.74
N GLU A 84 -0.73 -8.28 7.36
CA GLU A 84 -1.83 -8.81 8.17
C GLU A 84 -2.84 -9.55 7.31
N ARG A 85 -3.28 -8.96 6.19
CA ARG A 85 -4.18 -9.60 5.23
C ARG A 85 -3.55 -10.88 4.65
N MET A 86 -2.27 -10.83 4.27
CA MET A 86 -1.51 -12.00 3.83
C MET A 86 -1.55 -13.12 4.89
N SER A 87 -1.22 -12.79 6.13
CA SER A 87 -1.20 -13.74 7.26
C SER A 87 -2.56 -14.36 7.52
N ARG A 88 -3.62 -13.54 7.47
CA ARG A 88 -5.01 -13.98 7.60
C ARG A 88 -5.39 -15.00 6.53
N TRP A 89 -5.01 -14.73 5.27
CA TRP A 89 -5.30 -15.62 4.15
C TRP A 89 -4.48 -16.91 4.21
N VAL A 90 -3.21 -16.82 4.62
CA VAL A 90 -2.32 -17.99 4.81
C VAL A 90 -2.85 -18.91 5.91
N LEU A 91 -3.21 -18.40 7.08
CA LEU A 91 -3.78 -19.21 8.15
C LEU A 91 -5.21 -19.69 7.84
N GLY A 92 -5.97 -18.97 7.01
CA GLY A 92 -7.31 -19.34 6.57
C GLY A 92 -8.26 -19.62 7.74
N LYS A 93 -8.80 -20.84 7.85
CA LYS A 93 -9.71 -21.23 8.95
C LYS A 93 -9.07 -21.16 10.33
N TYR A 94 -7.75 -21.32 10.41
CA TYR A 94 -7.02 -21.28 11.69
C TYR A 94 -6.90 -19.86 12.25
N TRP A 95 -6.96 -18.83 11.40
CA TRP A 95 -6.98 -17.44 11.83
C TRP A 95 -8.11 -17.14 12.81
N ARG A 96 -9.31 -17.67 12.56
CA ARG A 96 -10.47 -17.45 13.45
C ARG A 96 -10.32 -18.12 14.81
N LYS A 97 -9.53 -19.21 14.88
CA LYS A 97 -9.27 -19.96 16.11
C LYS A 97 -8.06 -19.42 16.88
N ALA A 98 -7.19 -18.69 16.21
CA ALA A 98 -6.00 -18.13 16.83
C ALA A 98 -6.34 -17.00 17.81
N GLY A 99 -5.69 -16.98 18.96
CA GLY A 99 -5.71 -15.89 19.93
C GLY A 99 -5.00 -14.66 19.39
N THR A 100 -5.16 -13.53 20.08
CA THR A 100 -4.56 -12.25 19.68
C THR A 100 -3.03 -12.34 19.61
N GLU A 101 -2.41 -12.94 20.62
CA GLU A 101 -0.96 -13.14 20.70
C GLU A 101 -0.45 -14.04 19.56
N GLN A 102 -1.10 -15.18 19.34
CA GLN A 102 -0.76 -16.08 18.24
C GLN A 102 -0.82 -15.39 16.86
N ARG A 103 -1.83 -14.53 16.65
CA ARG A 103 -1.93 -13.75 15.40
C ARG A 103 -0.77 -12.77 15.26
N ALA A 104 -0.47 -12.02 16.33
CA ALA A 104 0.64 -11.07 16.33
C ALA A 104 1.99 -11.76 16.10
N ASP A 105 2.23 -12.87 16.77
CA ASP A 105 3.44 -13.66 16.61
C ASP A 105 3.58 -14.25 15.22
N PHE A 106 2.49 -14.82 14.68
CA PHE A 106 2.50 -15.34 13.32
C PHE A 106 2.78 -14.24 12.28
N ILE A 107 2.12 -13.07 12.38
CA ILE A 107 2.37 -11.92 11.49
C ILE A 107 3.86 -11.55 11.53
N ARG A 108 4.43 -11.42 12.72
CA ARG A 108 5.85 -11.07 12.91
C ARG A 108 6.77 -12.08 12.25
N GLU A 109 6.58 -13.37 12.55
CA GLU A 109 7.47 -14.42 12.06
C GLU A 109 7.29 -14.68 10.56
N PHE A 110 6.06 -14.59 10.05
CA PHE A 110 5.78 -14.70 8.62
C PHE A 110 6.38 -13.53 7.82
N ARG A 111 6.27 -12.31 8.33
CA ARG A 111 6.97 -11.14 7.76
C ARG A 111 8.48 -11.36 7.69
N ASN A 112 9.09 -11.80 8.78
CA ASN A 112 10.53 -12.05 8.85
C ASN A 112 10.96 -13.15 7.86
N LEU A 113 10.15 -14.20 7.74
CA LEU A 113 10.35 -15.26 6.74
C LEU A 113 10.35 -14.72 5.32
N LEU A 114 9.33 -13.91 4.96
CA LEU A 114 9.21 -13.33 3.61
C LEU A 114 10.41 -12.43 3.30
N VAL A 115 10.73 -11.49 4.18
CA VAL A 115 11.88 -10.60 4.01
C VAL A 115 13.15 -11.43 3.75
N ARG A 116 13.42 -12.43 4.58
CA ARG A 116 14.63 -13.26 4.48
C ARG A 116 14.65 -14.12 3.21
N THR A 117 13.51 -14.72 2.87
CA THR A 117 13.44 -15.66 1.73
C THR A 117 13.63 -14.94 0.40
N TYR A 118 13.07 -13.74 0.28
CA TYR A 118 13.06 -13.02 -0.99
C TYR A 118 14.13 -11.93 -1.09
N ALA A 119 14.86 -11.61 -0.01
CA ALA A 119 15.94 -10.63 -0.04
C ALA A 119 17.05 -11.02 -1.05
N THR A 120 17.51 -12.26 -1.04
CA THR A 120 18.55 -12.73 -1.95
C THR A 120 18.10 -12.66 -3.41
N ALA A 121 16.87 -13.12 -3.70
CA ALA A 121 16.32 -13.04 -5.05
C ALA A 121 16.21 -11.59 -5.55
N LEU A 122 15.88 -10.66 -4.64
CA LEU A 122 15.83 -9.25 -4.96
C LEU A 122 17.23 -8.66 -5.27
N TYR A 123 18.27 -9.14 -4.60
CA TYR A 123 19.66 -8.71 -4.85
C TYR A 123 20.21 -9.24 -6.19
N GLU A 124 19.85 -10.47 -6.53
CA GLU A 124 20.22 -11.08 -7.80
C GLU A 124 19.54 -10.44 -9.00
N TYR A 125 18.49 -9.65 -8.72
CA TYR A 125 17.71 -8.92 -9.71
C TYR A 125 18.37 -7.57 -10.01
N THR A 126 19.14 -7.47 -11.09
CA THR A 126 19.95 -6.27 -11.36
C THR A 126 19.70 -5.57 -12.70
N ASN A 127 19.36 -6.29 -13.75
CA ASN A 127 19.27 -5.72 -15.10
C ASN A 127 18.10 -6.27 -15.92
N GLU A 128 17.09 -6.81 -15.27
CA GLU A 128 15.91 -7.31 -15.94
C GLU A 128 15.00 -6.14 -16.36
N GLU A 129 14.31 -6.34 -17.45
CA GLU A 129 13.29 -5.43 -17.95
C GLU A 129 11.94 -5.81 -17.37
N ILE A 130 11.22 -4.83 -16.83
CA ILE A 130 9.86 -5.03 -16.31
C ILE A 130 8.87 -4.30 -17.20
N GLU A 131 8.02 -5.08 -17.84
CA GLU A 131 6.86 -4.57 -18.55
C GLU A 131 5.65 -4.59 -17.62
N TYR A 132 4.99 -3.44 -17.45
CA TYR A 132 3.77 -3.28 -16.68
C TYR A 132 2.58 -3.27 -17.62
N LEU A 133 1.78 -4.34 -17.62
CA LEU A 133 0.64 -4.46 -18.51
C LEU A 133 -0.50 -3.50 -18.10
N PRO A 134 -1.33 -3.06 -19.06
CA PRO A 134 -2.50 -2.26 -18.77
C PRO A 134 -3.47 -3.00 -17.82
N LEU A 135 -4.15 -2.26 -16.96
CA LEU A 135 -5.22 -2.81 -16.14
C LEU A 135 -6.37 -3.27 -17.05
N ARG A 136 -6.93 -4.45 -16.78
CA ARG A 136 -7.97 -5.07 -17.62
C ARG A 136 -9.36 -4.47 -17.42
N ALA A 137 -9.58 -3.79 -16.32
CA ALA A 137 -10.87 -3.21 -15.94
C ALA A 137 -10.68 -1.86 -15.27
N GLU A 138 -11.75 -1.10 -15.18
CA GLU A 138 -11.85 0.10 -14.37
C GLU A 138 -11.56 -0.25 -12.90
N VAL A 139 -10.78 0.61 -12.23
CA VAL A 139 -10.37 0.40 -10.83
C VAL A 139 -11.48 0.89 -9.91
N LYS A 140 -11.96 -0.01 -9.04
CA LYS A 140 -12.90 0.32 -7.97
C LYS A 140 -12.27 0.03 -6.62
N VAL A 141 -12.45 0.93 -5.67
CA VAL A 141 -11.82 0.83 -4.34
C VAL A 141 -12.37 -0.30 -3.47
N ASP A 142 -13.53 -0.82 -3.76
CA ASP A 142 -14.18 -1.95 -3.08
C ASP A 142 -13.85 -3.31 -3.70
N GLU A 143 -13.13 -3.32 -4.83
CA GLU A 143 -12.73 -4.54 -5.54
C GLU A 143 -11.22 -4.78 -5.45
N ASP A 144 -10.83 -6.05 -5.39
CA ASP A 144 -9.42 -6.42 -5.48
C ASP A 144 -8.93 -6.27 -6.92
N VAL A 145 -7.73 -5.70 -7.10
CA VAL A 145 -7.13 -5.43 -8.41
C VAL A 145 -5.89 -6.27 -8.62
N THR A 146 -5.70 -6.78 -9.83
CA THR A 146 -4.46 -7.47 -10.21
C THR A 146 -3.66 -6.60 -11.20
N VAL A 147 -2.47 -6.19 -10.77
CA VAL A 147 -1.46 -5.58 -11.64
C VAL A 147 -0.60 -6.68 -12.21
N GLN A 148 -0.59 -6.80 -13.54
CA GLN A 148 0.16 -7.83 -14.26
C GLN A 148 1.47 -7.25 -14.76
N THR A 149 2.57 -8.00 -14.57
CA THR A 149 3.88 -7.65 -15.09
C THR A 149 4.54 -8.84 -15.76
N MET A 150 5.41 -8.54 -16.72
CA MET A 150 6.32 -9.49 -17.33
C MET A 150 7.74 -9.08 -17.00
N ILE A 151 8.51 -9.98 -16.42
CA ILE A 151 9.93 -9.76 -16.09
C ILE A 151 10.76 -10.54 -17.09
N THR A 152 11.55 -9.84 -17.87
CA THR A 152 12.41 -10.44 -18.89
C THR A 152 13.85 -10.43 -18.41
N GLN A 153 14.43 -11.63 -18.24
CA GLN A 153 15.85 -11.80 -17.95
C GLN A 153 16.66 -11.71 -19.25
N HIS A 154 17.84 -11.12 -19.20
CA HIS A 154 18.74 -11.04 -20.36
C HIS A 154 19.01 -12.46 -20.90
N GLY A 155 18.52 -12.72 -22.14
CA GLY A 155 18.68 -14.03 -22.80
C GLY A 155 17.83 -15.19 -22.24
N GLY A 156 16.91 -14.91 -21.32
CA GLY A 156 16.01 -15.88 -20.73
C GLY A 156 14.54 -15.68 -21.11
N PRO A 157 13.66 -16.61 -20.71
CA PRO A 157 12.22 -16.46 -20.89
C PRO A 157 11.66 -15.36 -19.99
N SER A 158 10.62 -14.69 -20.47
CA SER A 158 9.87 -13.74 -19.64
C SER A 158 9.06 -14.48 -18.58
N ILE A 159 9.11 -13.97 -17.34
CA ILE A 159 8.43 -14.53 -16.17
C ILE A 159 7.24 -13.64 -15.81
N PRO A 160 6.00 -14.14 -15.87
CA PRO A 160 4.86 -13.37 -15.40
C PRO A 160 4.87 -13.27 -13.86
N VAL A 161 4.83 -12.03 -13.37
CA VAL A 161 4.68 -11.71 -11.95
C VAL A 161 3.46 -10.81 -11.77
N ASN A 162 2.45 -11.30 -11.08
CA ASN A 162 1.20 -10.59 -10.89
C ASN A 162 1.05 -10.20 -9.42
N PHE A 163 0.71 -8.94 -9.19
CA PHE A 163 0.47 -8.39 -7.86
C PHE A 163 -1.03 -8.28 -7.62
N SER A 164 -1.53 -8.88 -6.54
CA SER A 164 -2.92 -8.70 -6.11
C SER A 164 -2.96 -7.59 -5.04
N LEU A 165 -3.75 -6.55 -5.28
CA LEU A 165 -3.88 -5.40 -4.40
C LEU A 165 -5.33 -5.22 -3.94
N HIS A 166 -5.47 -4.60 -2.79
CA HIS A 166 -6.73 -4.09 -2.27
C HIS A 166 -6.54 -2.68 -1.72
N TYR A 167 -7.62 -1.92 -1.66
CA TYR A 167 -7.64 -0.61 -1.01
C TYR A 167 -7.99 -0.78 0.48
N ASN A 168 -7.16 -0.27 1.38
CA ASN A 168 -7.36 -0.42 2.83
C ASN A 168 -7.89 0.83 3.54
N GLY A 169 -8.38 1.82 2.78
CA GLY A 169 -8.83 3.12 3.30
C GLY A 169 -7.72 4.17 3.41
N GLY A 170 -6.46 3.79 3.28
CA GLY A 170 -5.30 4.69 3.29
C GLY A 170 -4.40 4.51 2.07
N GLY A 171 -4.85 3.72 1.08
CA GLY A 171 -4.14 3.46 -0.17
C GLY A 171 -4.17 2.00 -0.60
N TRP A 172 -3.68 1.74 -1.79
CA TRP A 172 -3.57 0.40 -2.34
C TRP A 172 -2.42 -0.36 -1.69
N LYS A 173 -2.67 -1.62 -1.28
CA LYS A 173 -1.69 -2.51 -0.65
C LYS A 173 -1.66 -3.85 -1.35
N VAL A 174 -0.45 -4.34 -1.61
CA VAL A 174 -0.22 -5.69 -2.14
C VAL A 174 -0.50 -6.70 -1.03
N TYR A 175 -1.28 -7.74 -1.32
CA TYR A 175 -1.53 -8.83 -0.39
C TYR A 175 -1.21 -10.21 -0.96
N ASP A 176 -0.94 -10.36 -2.26
CA ASP A 176 -0.46 -11.62 -2.87
C ASP A 176 0.43 -11.34 -4.07
N LEU A 177 1.34 -12.25 -4.32
CA LEU A 177 2.18 -12.32 -5.51
C LEU A 177 1.97 -13.67 -6.19
N LYS A 178 1.73 -13.65 -7.50
CA LYS A 178 1.72 -14.86 -8.32
C LYS A 178 2.91 -14.85 -9.27
N ILE A 179 3.82 -15.79 -9.10
CA ILE A 179 5.02 -15.97 -9.94
C ILE A 179 4.81 -17.22 -10.79
N ASN A 180 4.84 -17.11 -12.10
CA ASN A 180 4.47 -18.20 -13.01
C ASN A 180 3.12 -18.85 -12.67
N GLY A 181 2.13 -18.04 -12.27
CA GLY A 181 0.80 -18.50 -11.89
C GLY A 181 0.69 -19.11 -10.48
N ILE A 182 1.79 -19.28 -9.75
CA ILE A 182 1.81 -19.83 -8.40
C ILE A 182 1.68 -18.68 -7.38
N SER A 183 0.56 -18.64 -6.64
CA SER A 183 0.32 -17.67 -5.56
C SER A 183 1.14 -18.02 -4.33
N LEU A 184 1.82 -17.01 -3.77
CA LEU A 184 2.56 -17.15 -2.51
C LEU A 184 1.63 -17.54 -1.37
N ILE A 185 0.49 -16.85 -1.25
CA ILE A 185 -0.50 -17.12 -0.21
C ILE A 185 -0.99 -18.57 -0.30
N SER A 186 -1.38 -19.02 -1.49
CA SER A 186 -1.90 -20.38 -1.66
C SER A 186 -0.86 -21.44 -1.33
N ASN A 187 0.39 -21.20 -1.70
CA ASN A 187 1.51 -22.11 -1.42
C ASN A 187 1.77 -22.22 0.09
N TYR A 188 1.93 -21.08 0.79
CA TYR A 188 2.13 -21.08 2.24
C TYR A 188 0.92 -21.62 2.99
N ARG A 189 -0.32 -21.29 2.54
CA ARG A 189 -1.55 -21.81 3.15
C ARG A 189 -1.62 -23.33 3.10
N SER A 190 -1.27 -23.95 1.97
CA SER A 190 -1.24 -25.41 1.84
C SER A 190 -0.23 -26.04 2.79
N THR A 191 0.99 -25.50 2.79
CA THR A 191 2.10 -26.00 3.63
C THR A 191 1.76 -25.86 5.12
N TYR A 192 1.30 -24.67 5.56
CA TYR A 192 1.03 -24.41 6.97
C TYR A 192 -0.24 -25.07 7.47
N ALA A 193 -1.27 -25.23 6.62
CA ALA A 193 -2.45 -26.00 7.00
C ALA A 193 -2.08 -27.47 7.35
N THR A 194 -1.10 -28.04 6.65
CA THR A 194 -0.61 -29.37 6.95
C THR A 194 0.19 -29.42 8.26
N ALA A 195 1.10 -28.45 8.47
CA ALA A 195 1.86 -28.34 9.71
C ALA A 195 0.95 -28.11 10.92
N ILE A 196 -0.03 -27.19 10.82
CA ILE A 196 -0.95 -26.90 11.92
C ILE A 196 -1.84 -28.12 12.27
N ARG A 197 -2.26 -28.89 11.26
CA ARG A 197 -3.04 -30.11 11.54
C ARG A 197 -2.25 -31.16 12.29
N ARG A 198 -0.97 -31.27 12.02
CA ARG A 198 -0.08 -32.25 12.64
C ARG A 198 0.37 -31.81 14.03
N ASP A 199 0.85 -30.58 14.17
CA ASP A 199 1.63 -30.14 15.31
C ASP A 199 1.02 -28.94 16.05
N GLY A 200 -0.04 -28.33 15.51
CA GLY A 200 -0.67 -27.14 16.09
C GLY A 200 -0.04 -25.81 15.62
N LEU A 201 -0.76 -24.72 15.90
CA LEU A 201 -0.35 -23.36 15.47
C LEU A 201 0.88 -22.86 16.24
N ASP A 202 0.97 -23.13 17.53
CA ASP A 202 2.09 -22.69 18.39
C ASP A 202 3.42 -23.31 17.92
N LYS A 203 3.39 -24.58 17.53
CA LYS A 203 4.56 -25.26 16.98
C LYS A 203 4.99 -24.63 15.66
N LEU A 204 4.04 -24.34 14.77
CA LEU A 204 4.36 -23.63 13.51
C LEU A 204 5.04 -22.28 13.79
N ILE A 205 4.49 -21.47 14.72
CA ILE A 205 5.05 -20.16 15.07
C ILE A 205 6.47 -20.31 15.64
N SER A 206 6.66 -21.28 16.55
CA SER A 206 7.99 -21.58 17.12
C SER A 206 8.99 -21.98 16.05
N ASP A 207 8.61 -22.87 15.13
CA ASP A 207 9.48 -23.33 14.04
C ASP A 207 9.87 -22.18 13.08
N LEU A 208 8.94 -21.26 12.83
CA LEU A 208 9.23 -20.06 12.06
C LEU A 208 10.21 -19.16 12.77
N ALA A 209 10.03 -18.96 14.09
CA ALA A 209 10.93 -18.15 14.90
C ALA A 209 12.36 -18.73 14.95
N GLU A 210 12.51 -20.05 15.10
CA GLU A 210 13.80 -20.73 15.06
C GLU A 210 14.50 -20.53 13.71
N ARG A 211 13.82 -20.84 12.61
CA ARG A 211 14.34 -20.63 11.25
C ARG A 211 14.74 -19.19 10.99
N ASN A 212 14.03 -18.24 11.57
CA ASN A 212 14.34 -16.81 11.44
C ASN A 212 15.60 -16.41 12.21
N LYS A 213 15.97 -17.14 13.30
CA LYS A 213 17.19 -16.93 14.07
C LYS A 213 18.42 -17.58 13.43
N GLU A 214 18.32 -18.81 12.97
CA GLU A 214 19.45 -19.61 12.49
C GLU A 214 20.28 -18.98 11.36
N LYS A 215 19.63 -18.13 10.51
CA LYS A 215 20.33 -17.47 9.39
C LYS A 215 20.86 -16.07 9.70
N LYS A 216 20.72 -15.56 10.95
CA LYS A 216 21.40 -14.33 11.37
C LYS A 216 22.88 -14.58 11.73
N THR A 217 23.29 -15.84 11.82
CA THR A 217 24.61 -16.24 12.38
C THR A 217 25.60 -16.72 11.29
N LYS A 218 25.24 -16.64 10.02
CA LYS A 218 26.11 -16.93 8.86
C LYS A 218 26.21 -15.68 7.99
#